data_908b821b293fb1ad7c3051de3474aaf0
#
_entry.id   908b821b293fb1ad7c3051de3474aaf0
#
_cell.length_a   1.000
_cell.length_b   1.000
_cell.length_c   1.000
_cell.angle_alpha   90.00
_cell.angle_beta   90.00
_cell.angle_gamma   90.00
#
_symmetry.space_group_name_H-M   'P 1'
#
loop_
_entity.id
_entity.type
_entity.pdbx_description
1 polymer ?
#
loop_
_entity_poly.entity_id
_entity_poly.type
_entity_poly.pdbx_seq_one_letter_code
_entity_poly.pdbx_strand_id
1 'polypeptide(L)'
;MFGIFPESEAVYVDGECVLPASIIIDEFSEMMNIPLSYWSVNDYKVNWLSSLEEGLANKKHAALAVSMYEPNNANFIFTWVLYFLESNVFVQNIILFLDDCPSFTPETINDFIEPRTTHNEEGMKISEWETDLKSVLDFYHSLKR
;
A
#
# COMPACT_ATOMS: atom_id res chain seq x y z
N MET A 1 16.07 0.01 4.15
CA MET A 1 15.50 -0.30 2.85
C MET A 1 13.99 -0.43 2.95
N PHE A 2 13.28 0.14 2.01
CA PHE A 2 11.82 0.03 1.93
C PHE A 2 11.38 -0.26 0.51
N GLY A 3 10.36 -1.10 0.34
CA GLY A 3 9.71 -1.28 -0.95
C GLY A 3 8.80 -2.48 -1.01
N ILE A 4 8.04 -2.56 -2.10
CA ILE A 4 7.23 -3.71 -2.45
C ILE A 4 7.86 -4.30 -3.71
N PHE A 5 8.25 -5.57 -3.63
CA PHE A 5 9.04 -6.22 -4.68
C PHE A 5 8.28 -7.43 -5.23
N PRO A 6 7.51 -7.24 -6.32
CA PRO A 6 6.83 -8.36 -6.98
C PRO A 6 7.84 -9.30 -7.66
N GLU A 7 7.53 -10.59 -7.65
CA GLU A 7 8.30 -11.57 -8.39
C GLU A 7 7.99 -11.46 -9.89
N SER A 8 8.76 -12.18 -10.71
CA SER A 8 8.62 -12.11 -12.17
C SER A 8 7.54 -13.00 -12.73
N GLU A 9 7.09 -14.01 -11.97
CA GLU A 9 6.14 -15.00 -12.46
C GLU A 9 4.91 -15.09 -11.57
N ALA A 10 3.72 -15.02 -12.20
CA ALA A 10 2.46 -15.23 -11.53
C ALA A 10 2.24 -16.71 -11.26
N VAL A 11 1.46 -17.00 -10.23
CA VAL A 11 1.05 -18.37 -9.88
C VAL A 11 -0.46 -18.37 -9.65
N TYR A 12 -1.05 -19.57 -9.58
CA TYR A 12 -2.46 -19.72 -9.24
C TYR A 12 -2.58 -20.26 -7.82
N VAL A 13 -3.39 -19.56 -7.02
CA VAL A 13 -3.70 -19.97 -5.65
C VAL A 13 -5.22 -20.02 -5.53
N ASP A 14 -5.76 -21.18 -5.20
CA ASP A 14 -7.21 -21.41 -5.10
C ASP A 14 -7.97 -20.94 -6.36
N GLY A 15 -7.38 -21.18 -7.54
CA GLY A 15 -8.00 -20.80 -8.81
C GLY A 15 -7.84 -19.34 -9.19
N GLU A 16 -7.16 -18.53 -8.40
CA GLU A 16 -6.93 -17.12 -8.69
C GLU A 16 -5.49 -16.87 -9.11
N CYS A 17 -5.34 -16.07 -10.16
CA CYS A 17 -4.01 -15.64 -10.62
C CYS A 17 -3.47 -14.56 -9.69
N VAL A 18 -2.34 -14.81 -9.07
CA VAL A 18 -1.70 -13.87 -8.15
C VAL A 18 -0.23 -13.74 -8.47
N LEU A 19 0.36 -12.62 -8.10
CA LEU A 19 1.80 -12.39 -8.20
C LEU A 19 2.38 -12.35 -6.80
N PRO A 20 3.25 -13.32 -6.44
CA PRO A 20 3.93 -13.24 -5.16
C PRO A 20 4.79 -11.98 -5.09
N ALA A 21 4.79 -11.33 -3.94
CA ALA A 21 5.57 -10.13 -3.71
C ALA A 21 6.03 -10.10 -2.25
N SER A 22 7.04 -9.29 -1.99
CA SER A 22 7.50 -9.04 -0.62
C SER A 22 7.44 -7.57 -0.33
N ILE A 23 6.98 -7.20 0.86
CA ILE A 23 7.23 -5.87 1.38
C ILE A 23 8.44 -5.94 2.30
N ILE A 24 9.33 -4.96 2.18
CA ILE A 24 10.51 -4.82 3.05
C ILE A 24 10.41 -3.47 3.73
N ILE A 25 10.50 -3.47 5.07
CA ILE A 25 10.52 -2.27 5.89
C ILE A 25 11.72 -2.42 6.83
N ASP A 26 12.89 -1.97 6.37
CA ASP A 26 14.18 -2.16 7.02
C ASP A 26 14.45 -3.65 7.29
N GLU A 27 14.43 -4.11 8.52
CA GLU A 27 14.70 -5.52 8.86
C GLU A 27 13.46 -6.40 8.80
N PHE A 28 12.27 -5.79 8.72
CA PHE A 28 11.01 -6.53 8.60
C PHE A 28 10.73 -6.87 7.15
N SER A 29 10.26 -8.09 6.90
CA SER A 29 9.76 -8.47 5.57
C SER A 29 8.56 -9.40 5.71
N GLU A 30 7.65 -9.30 4.77
CA GLU A 30 6.47 -10.15 4.71
C GLU A 30 6.15 -10.48 3.27
N MET A 31 5.78 -11.74 3.03
CA MET A 31 5.32 -12.19 1.72
C MET A 31 3.83 -11.94 1.56
N MET A 32 3.40 -11.61 0.34
CA MET A 32 2.00 -11.43 0.02
C MET A 32 1.73 -11.91 -1.40
N ASN A 33 0.46 -12.19 -1.70
CA ASN A 33 0.03 -12.55 -3.04
C ASN A 33 -0.85 -11.42 -3.58
N ILE A 34 -0.36 -10.74 -4.62
CA ILE A 34 -1.07 -9.62 -5.24
C ILE A 34 -2.01 -10.16 -6.31
N PRO A 35 -3.33 -9.96 -6.18
CA PRO A 35 -4.28 -10.50 -7.18
C PRO A 35 -4.14 -9.77 -8.52
N LEU A 36 -4.14 -10.55 -9.60
CA LEU A 36 -4.01 -10.02 -10.96
C LEU A 36 -5.29 -10.18 -11.78
N SER A 37 -6.41 -10.54 -11.16
CA SER A 37 -7.67 -10.76 -11.88
C SER A 37 -8.28 -9.48 -12.42
N TYR A 38 -7.97 -8.33 -11.81
CA TYR A 38 -8.50 -7.02 -12.23
C TYR A 38 -7.38 -6.09 -12.69
N TRP A 39 -6.32 -5.94 -11.89
CA TRP A 39 -5.16 -5.10 -12.23
C TRP A 39 -3.97 -5.95 -12.64
N SER A 40 -3.20 -5.44 -13.61
CA SER A 40 -1.87 -5.97 -13.91
C SER A 40 -0.86 -5.47 -12.87
N VAL A 41 0.35 -6.03 -12.87
CA VAL A 41 1.41 -5.53 -11.99
C VAL A 41 1.73 -4.08 -12.30
N ASN A 42 1.67 -3.70 -13.57
CA ASN A 42 1.92 -2.31 -13.97
C ASN A 42 0.88 -1.35 -13.39
N ASP A 43 -0.39 -1.77 -13.35
CA ASP A 43 -1.45 -0.97 -12.74
C ASP A 43 -1.16 -0.69 -11.26
N TYR A 44 -0.70 -1.70 -10.53
CA TYR A 44 -0.29 -1.53 -9.14
C TYR A 44 0.87 -0.55 -9.01
N LYS A 45 1.89 -0.69 -9.85
CA LYS A 45 3.06 0.20 -9.80
C LYS A 45 2.70 1.65 -10.13
N VAL A 46 1.80 1.86 -11.07
CA VAL A 46 1.29 3.20 -11.41
C VAL A 46 0.55 3.80 -10.20
N ASN A 47 -0.27 3.00 -9.53
CA ASN A 47 -0.97 3.43 -8.32
C ASN A 47 0.03 3.81 -7.22
N TRP A 48 1.05 2.97 -6.98
CA TRP A 48 2.05 3.25 -5.95
C TRP A 48 2.80 4.54 -6.26
N LEU A 49 3.21 4.72 -7.51
CA LEU A 49 3.93 5.92 -7.93
C LEU A 49 3.08 7.18 -7.72
N SER A 50 1.84 7.17 -8.19
CA SER A 50 0.93 8.29 -8.06
C SER A 50 0.64 8.63 -6.60
N SER A 51 0.38 7.61 -5.79
CA SER A 51 0.10 7.79 -4.37
C SER A 51 1.30 8.37 -3.62
N LEU A 52 2.50 7.87 -3.92
CA LEU A 52 3.72 8.39 -3.32
C LEU A 52 3.99 9.84 -3.74
N GLU A 53 3.78 10.18 -5.01
CA GLU A 53 3.94 11.56 -5.47
C GLU A 53 3.05 12.52 -4.68
N GLU A 54 1.78 12.17 -4.54
CA GLU A 54 0.84 12.98 -3.78
C GLU A 54 1.23 13.10 -2.30
N GLY A 55 1.52 11.96 -1.67
CA GLY A 55 1.86 11.93 -0.25
C GLY A 55 3.15 12.66 0.08
N LEU A 56 4.16 12.53 -0.78
CA LEU A 56 5.43 13.24 -0.60
C LEU A 56 5.26 14.74 -0.77
N ALA A 57 4.43 15.16 -1.74
CA ALA A 57 4.16 16.60 -1.96
C ALA A 57 3.39 17.21 -0.78
N ASN A 58 2.42 16.50 -0.25
CA ASN A 58 1.58 16.98 0.86
C ASN A 58 2.23 16.76 2.23
N LYS A 59 3.26 15.92 2.31
CA LYS A 59 3.96 15.57 3.55
C LYS A 59 3.01 14.96 4.60
N LYS A 60 2.02 14.19 4.17
CA LYS A 60 1.04 13.54 5.04
C LYS A 60 1.15 12.02 4.99
N HIS A 61 0.56 11.42 3.98
CA HIS A 61 0.53 9.95 3.88
C HIS A 61 0.41 9.49 2.44
N ALA A 62 0.75 8.24 2.20
CA ALA A 62 0.55 7.58 0.92
C ALA A 62 0.08 6.15 1.15
N ALA A 63 -1.01 5.76 0.53
CA ALA A 63 -1.52 4.39 0.57
C ALA A 63 -1.07 3.63 -0.68
N LEU A 64 -0.52 2.44 -0.47
CA LEU A 64 -0.08 1.54 -1.54
C LEU A 64 -1.03 0.35 -1.57
N ALA A 65 -1.88 0.27 -2.59
CA ALA A 65 -2.84 -0.83 -2.73
C ALA A 65 -2.10 -2.12 -3.12
N VAL A 66 -2.38 -3.21 -2.41
CA VAL A 66 -1.79 -4.52 -2.69
C VAL A 66 -2.84 -5.59 -2.98
N SER A 67 -4.13 -5.23 -2.94
CA SER A 67 -5.18 -6.07 -3.48
C SER A 67 -6.21 -5.17 -4.15
N MET A 68 -6.42 -5.37 -5.45
CA MET A 68 -7.42 -4.59 -6.18
C MET A 68 -8.28 -5.55 -7.00
N TYR A 69 -9.56 -5.52 -6.71
CA TYR A 69 -10.58 -6.23 -7.46
C TYR A 69 -11.51 -5.20 -8.09
N GLU A 70 -12.38 -5.64 -9.00
CA GLU A 70 -13.35 -4.74 -9.57
C GLU A 70 -14.17 -4.09 -8.45
N PRO A 71 -14.23 -2.73 -8.35
CA PRO A 71 -14.86 -2.05 -7.21
C PRO A 71 -16.33 -2.44 -6.97
N ASN A 72 -17.06 -2.80 -8.02
CA ASN A 72 -18.46 -3.21 -7.88
C ASN A 72 -18.61 -4.59 -7.23
N ASN A 73 -17.53 -5.39 -7.20
CA ASN A 73 -17.54 -6.74 -6.67
C ASN A 73 -16.66 -6.89 -5.43
N ALA A 74 -15.96 -5.84 -5.05
CA ALA A 74 -15.05 -5.85 -3.91
C ALA A 74 -15.69 -5.16 -2.70
N ASN A 75 -15.43 -5.72 -1.52
CA ASN A 75 -15.90 -5.14 -0.26
C ASN A 75 -14.79 -4.36 0.45
N PHE A 76 -13.53 -4.70 0.16
CA PHE A 76 -12.39 -4.09 0.85
C PHE A 76 -11.14 -4.19 -0.01
N ILE A 77 -10.15 -3.36 0.33
CA ILE A 77 -8.84 -3.31 -0.32
C ILE A 77 -7.77 -3.36 0.77
N PHE A 78 -6.78 -4.24 0.62
CA PHE A 78 -5.62 -4.25 1.49
C PHE A 78 -4.62 -3.20 1.03
N THR A 79 -4.11 -2.41 1.97
CA THR A 79 -3.14 -1.35 1.70
C THR A 79 -2.00 -1.38 2.70
N TRP A 80 -0.87 -0.84 2.28
CA TRP A 80 0.22 -0.42 3.17
C TRP A 80 0.23 1.10 3.14
N VAL A 81 0.08 1.72 4.29
CA VAL A 81 0.01 3.18 4.40
C VAL A 81 1.28 3.71 5.04
N LEU A 82 1.89 4.69 4.38
CA LEU A 82 3.07 5.38 4.85
C LEU A 82 2.66 6.74 5.40
N TYR A 83 3.02 7.00 6.66
CA TYR A 83 2.79 8.29 7.29
C TYR A 83 4.11 9.03 7.40
N PHE A 84 4.18 10.20 6.79
CA PHE A 84 5.41 11.01 6.72
C PHE A 84 5.49 11.96 7.90
N LEU A 85 6.52 11.80 8.73
CA LEU A 85 6.79 12.67 9.87
C LEU A 85 8.26 13.11 9.78
N GLU A 86 8.49 14.21 9.06
CA GLU A 86 9.83 14.73 8.78
C GLU A 86 10.69 13.69 8.05
N SER A 87 11.80 13.26 8.65
CA SER A 87 12.68 12.26 8.04
C SER A 87 12.29 10.83 8.38
N ASN A 88 11.28 10.64 9.24
CA ASN A 88 10.80 9.32 9.62
C ASN A 88 9.52 8.98 8.87
N VAL A 89 9.34 7.70 8.55
CA VAL A 89 8.13 7.21 7.90
C VAL A 89 7.60 6.04 8.72
N PHE A 90 6.34 6.14 9.11
CA PHE A 90 5.65 5.07 9.85
C PHE A 90 4.74 4.33 8.90
N VAL A 91 4.82 3.01 8.92
CA VAL A 91 4.12 2.15 7.97
C VAL A 91 3.11 1.28 8.72
N GLN A 92 1.87 1.29 8.27
CA GLN A 92 0.80 0.48 8.84
C GLN A 92 0.12 -0.32 7.73
N ASN A 93 -0.32 -1.52 8.08
CA ASN A 93 -1.12 -2.36 7.20
C ASN A 93 -2.60 -2.03 7.49
N ILE A 94 -3.27 -1.41 6.53
CA ILE A 94 -4.64 -0.92 6.72
C ILE A 94 -5.58 -1.52 5.68
N ILE A 95 -6.76 -1.97 6.14
CA ILE A 95 -7.82 -2.45 5.27
C ILE A 95 -8.80 -1.29 5.05
N LEU A 96 -9.04 -0.95 3.78
CA LEU A 96 -10.07 0.02 3.43
C LEU A 96 -11.35 -0.73 3.09
N PHE A 97 -12.42 -0.43 3.83
CA PHE A 97 -13.74 -0.99 3.56
C PHE A 97 -14.46 -0.06 2.60
N LEU A 98 -14.80 -0.55 1.40
CA LEU A 98 -15.35 0.30 0.34
C LEU A 98 -16.72 0.88 0.68
N ASP A 99 -17.49 0.23 1.56
CA ASP A 99 -18.76 0.78 2.03
C ASP A 99 -18.56 2.09 2.82
N ASP A 100 -17.39 2.26 3.42
CA ASP A 100 -17.03 3.48 4.16
C ASP A 100 -16.32 4.51 3.28
N CYS A 101 -16.17 4.23 1.99
CA CYS A 101 -15.43 5.06 1.05
C CYS A 101 -16.32 5.44 -0.14
N PRO A 102 -17.34 6.31 0.06
CA PRO A 102 -18.23 6.69 -1.03
C PRO A 102 -17.45 7.39 -2.14
N SER A 103 -17.80 7.07 -3.39
CA SER A 103 -17.12 7.62 -4.58
C SER A 103 -15.64 7.26 -4.65
N PHE A 104 -15.25 6.11 -4.08
CA PHE A 104 -13.86 5.65 -4.14
C PHE A 104 -13.41 5.45 -5.58
N THR A 105 -12.22 5.98 -5.89
CA THR A 105 -11.47 5.63 -7.09
C THR A 105 -10.02 5.36 -6.67
N PRO A 106 -9.29 4.47 -7.39
CA PRO A 106 -7.89 4.21 -7.04
C PRO A 106 -7.02 5.47 -7.07
N GLU A 107 -7.33 6.42 -7.94
CA GLU A 107 -6.60 7.67 -8.08
C GLU A 107 -6.75 8.59 -6.87
N THR A 108 -7.83 8.43 -6.10
CA THR A 108 -8.12 9.25 -4.93
C THR A 108 -7.94 8.47 -3.62
N ILE A 109 -7.20 7.37 -3.65
CA ILE A 109 -7.05 6.48 -2.50
C ILE A 109 -6.60 7.21 -1.23
N ASN A 110 -5.71 8.21 -1.37
CA ASN A 110 -5.21 8.95 -0.20
C ASN A 110 -6.27 9.81 0.49
N ASP A 111 -7.37 10.12 -0.19
CA ASP A 111 -8.47 10.90 0.41
C ASP A 111 -9.24 10.10 1.46
N PHE A 112 -9.09 8.79 1.47
CA PHE A 112 -9.80 7.89 2.38
C PHE A 112 -8.95 7.40 3.54
N ILE A 113 -7.72 7.91 3.67
CA ILE A 113 -6.80 7.51 4.74
C ILE A 113 -6.98 8.43 5.95
N GLU A 114 -7.28 7.82 7.09
CA GLU A 114 -7.41 8.54 8.35
C GLU A 114 -6.04 8.99 8.86
N PRO A 115 -5.99 10.04 9.69
CA PRO A 115 -4.75 10.45 10.34
C PRO A 115 -4.14 9.30 11.14
N ARG A 116 -2.81 9.32 11.27
CA ARG A 116 -2.09 8.28 12.00
C ARG A 116 -2.57 8.17 13.44
N THR A 117 -2.90 6.94 13.85
CA THR A 117 -3.15 6.60 15.25
C THR A 117 -2.27 5.42 15.62
N THR A 118 -1.91 5.30 16.90
CA THR A 118 -1.06 4.20 17.37
C THR A 118 -1.86 3.14 18.11
N HIS A 119 -3.11 3.44 18.46
CA HIS A 119 -4.00 2.54 19.19
C HIS A 119 -5.39 2.56 18.55
N ASN A 120 -6.06 1.42 18.52
CA ASN A 120 -7.43 1.31 18.03
C ASN A 120 -8.43 1.79 19.10
N GLU A 121 -9.72 1.75 18.77
CA GLU A 121 -10.80 2.19 19.67
C GLU A 121 -10.85 1.39 20.98
N GLU A 122 -10.33 0.17 20.98
CA GLU A 122 -10.29 -0.69 22.16
C GLU A 122 -9.05 -0.46 23.02
N GLY A 123 -8.19 0.48 22.61
CA GLY A 123 -6.95 0.79 23.33
C GLY A 123 -5.80 -0.13 23.00
N MET A 124 -5.94 -1.02 22.03
CA MET A 124 -4.89 -1.95 21.64
C MET A 124 -3.94 -1.28 20.64
N LYS A 125 -2.65 -1.55 20.80
CA LYS A 125 -1.64 -0.99 19.92
C LYS A 125 -1.77 -1.54 18.51
N ILE A 126 -1.78 -0.64 17.52
CA ILE A 126 -1.80 -1.00 16.10
C ILE A 126 -0.41 -1.44 15.67
N SER A 127 -0.32 -2.48 14.84
CA SER A 127 0.96 -2.91 14.26
C SER A 127 1.51 -1.80 13.37
N GLU A 128 2.74 -1.42 13.62
CA GLU A 128 3.39 -0.34 12.91
C GLU A 128 4.89 -0.61 12.81
N TRP A 129 5.45 -0.23 11.68
CA TRP A 129 6.89 -0.33 11.42
C TRP A 129 7.41 1.05 11.06
N GLU A 130 8.71 1.25 11.20
CA GLU A 130 9.35 2.52 10.92
C GLU A 130 10.49 2.35 9.92
N THR A 131 10.61 3.31 9.02
CA THR A 131 11.75 3.42 8.11
C THR A 131 12.09 4.90 7.94
N ASP A 132 13.13 5.21 7.17
CA ASP A 132 13.49 6.60 6.91
C ASP A 132 12.95 7.07 5.56
N LEU A 133 12.88 8.39 5.41
CA LEU A 133 12.40 9.00 4.19
C LEU A 133 13.27 8.66 2.99
N LYS A 134 14.59 8.55 3.18
CA LYS A 134 15.51 8.21 2.10
C LYS A 134 15.17 6.85 1.47
N SER A 135 14.86 5.85 2.31
CA SER A 135 14.48 4.52 1.81
C SER A 135 13.20 4.58 0.98
N VAL A 136 12.23 5.38 1.40
CA VAL A 136 11.00 5.57 0.64
C VAL A 136 11.26 6.29 -0.67
N LEU A 137 12.11 7.31 -0.67
CA LEU A 137 12.49 8.02 -1.88
C LEU A 137 13.22 7.11 -2.87
N ASP A 138 14.09 6.23 -2.39
CA ASP A 138 14.77 5.26 -3.24
C ASP A 138 13.76 4.33 -3.94
N PHE A 139 12.75 3.86 -3.21
CA PHE A 139 11.68 3.05 -3.78
C PHE A 139 10.88 3.86 -4.81
N TYR A 140 10.48 5.07 -4.45
CA TYR A 140 9.74 5.96 -5.34
C TYR A 140 10.49 6.17 -6.66
N HIS A 141 11.79 6.46 -6.60
CA HIS A 141 12.60 6.65 -7.81
C HIS A 141 12.74 5.36 -8.61
N SER A 142 12.75 4.20 -7.95
CA SER A 142 12.81 2.91 -8.66
C SER A 142 11.55 2.66 -9.48
N LEU A 143 10.39 3.16 -9.04
CA LEU A 143 9.12 3.00 -9.76
C LEU A 143 9.08 3.84 -11.04
N LYS A 144 9.91 4.86 -11.14
CA LYS A 144 9.98 5.74 -12.32
C LYS A 144 10.83 5.20 -13.46
N ARG A 145 11.56 4.12 -13.22
CA ARG A 145 12.45 3.54 -14.22
C ARG A 145 11.72 2.62 -15.19
#